data_31b61ed7a215ddfd6fc5190db85ffb99
#
_entry.id   31b61ed7a215ddfd6fc5190db85ffb99
#
_cell.length_a   1.000
_cell.length_b   1.000
_cell.length_c   1.000
_cell.angle_alpha   90.00
_cell.angle_beta   90.00
_cell.angle_gamma   90.00
#
_symmetry.space_group_name_H-M   'P 1'
#
loop_
_entity.id
_entity.type
_entity.pdbx_description
1 polymer ?
#
loop_
_entity_poly.entity_id
_entity_poly.type
_entity_poly.pdbx_seq_one_letter_code
_entity_poly.pdbx_strand_id
1 'polypeptide(L)'
;MVETLSAPPERKRGSGVRLAYEVLRDEILDLTLPPGSPVDEVALAERFAMSRTPIREALVRLEGEGLVTTLPNRSTVVANIDFPNLNAFFDALTLMYRVTTRLAAEFHTPGEMQNILARQADFATAVAQGDEQRMITCNRDFHVAIAEAGRNPYYLQLFARLLDEGRRILRLYYYPTFQPSLPHPYITEHEAILAAIAARDVGQCDRLAKDHADQIVRQIQDMIARDCRQDIPL
;
A
#
# COMPACT_ATOMS: atom_id res chain seq x y z
N MET A 1 -6.85 34.50 44.34
CA MET A 1 -6.93 33.06 43.99
C MET A 1 -6.39 32.94 42.57
N VAL A 2 -5.19 32.39 42.46
CA VAL A 2 -4.55 32.15 41.14
C VAL A 2 -4.92 30.75 40.74
N GLU A 3 -5.72 30.60 39.67
CA GLU A 3 -6.02 29.31 39.08
C GLU A 3 -4.76 28.74 38.51
N THR A 4 -4.31 27.63 39.06
CA THR A 4 -3.22 26.79 38.52
C THR A 4 -3.73 26.11 37.26
N LEU A 5 -3.31 26.63 36.11
CA LEU A 5 -3.47 25.92 34.83
C LEU A 5 -2.81 24.53 34.94
N SER A 6 -3.63 23.50 34.89
CA SER A 6 -3.16 22.12 34.89
C SER A 6 -2.32 21.90 33.60
N ALA A 7 -1.11 21.34 33.78
CA ALA A 7 -0.24 20.97 32.68
C ALA A 7 -0.94 19.96 31.76
N PRO A 8 -0.80 20.08 30.45
CA PRO A 8 -1.38 19.11 29.50
C PRO A 8 -0.82 17.71 29.80
N PRO A 9 -1.62 16.65 29.62
CA PRO A 9 -1.21 15.29 29.93
C PRO A 9 0.06 14.92 29.17
N GLU A 10 1.05 14.36 29.90
CA GLU A 10 2.31 13.87 29.33
C GLU A 10 2.02 12.83 28.23
N ARG A 11 2.25 13.20 26.97
CA ARG A 11 2.22 12.24 25.86
C ARG A 11 3.37 11.25 26.06
N LYS A 12 3.07 9.94 26.06
CA LYS A 12 4.09 8.89 26.12
C LYS A 12 5.16 9.16 25.04
N ARG A 13 6.44 9.12 25.44
CA ARG A 13 7.60 9.32 24.54
C ARG A 13 7.43 8.42 23.31
N GLY A 14 7.54 8.96 22.08
CA GLY A 14 7.36 8.24 20.81
C GLY A 14 5.93 8.22 20.25
N SER A 15 4.88 8.56 21.02
CA SER A 15 3.50 8.57 20.50
C SER A 15 3.30 9.65 19.43
N GLY A 16 4.01 10.79 19.53
CA GLY A 16 3.94 11.86 18.55
C GLY A 16 4.58 11.51 17.21
N VAL A 17 5.76 10.87 17.24
CA VAL A 17 6.44 10.38 16.02
C VAL A 17 5.55 9.39 15.29
N ARG A 18 4.98 8.42 16.01
CA ARG A 18 4.12 7.41 15.44
C ARG A 18 2.86 8.01 14.80
N LEU A 19 2.19 8.93 15.52
CA LEU A 19 1.00 9.59 15.01
C LEU A 19 1.30 10.39 13.73
N ALA A 20 2.35 11.22 13.73
CA ALA A 20 2.72 12.00 12.56
C ALA A 20 3.08 11.09 11.37
N TYR A 21 3.85 10.03 11.63
CA TYR A 21 4.21 9.06 10.62
C TYR A 21 2.98 8.35 10.02
N GLU A 22 2.08 7.80 10.86
CA GLU A 22 0.90 7.05 10.40
C GLU A 22 -0.03 7.95 9.57
N VAL A 23 -0.32 9.16 10.05
CA VAL A 23 -1.20 10.09 9.32
C VAL A 23 -0.59 10.54 8.01
N LEU A 24 0.68 10.96 8.00
CA LEU A 24 1.33 11.41 6.75
C LEU A 24 1.49 10.26 5.76
N ARG A 25 1.81 9.06 6.25
CA ARG A 25 1.90 7.87 5.41
C ARG A 25 0.58 7.59 4.71
N ASP A 26 -0.52 7.59 5.44
CA ASP A 26 -1.84 7.33 4.86
C ASP A 26 -2.22 8.44 3.86
N GLU A 27 -1.99 9.71 4.18
CA GLU A 27 -2.25 10.84 3.27
C GLU A 27 -1.43 10.78 1.97
N ILE A 28 -0.19 10.27 2.02
CA ILE A 28 0.64 10.06 0.83
C ILE A 28 0.13 8.86 0.02
N LEU A 29 -0.20 7.77 0.69
CA LEU A 29 -0.65 6.54 0.02
C LEU A 29 -2.05 6.68 -0.58
N ASP A 30 -2.91 7.51 0.00
CA ASP A 30 -4.24 7.79 -0.54
C ASP A 30 -4.30 9.02 -1.46
N LEU A 31 -3.15 9.64 -1.74
CA LEU A 31 -2.98 10.81 -2.60
C LEU A 31 -3.64 12.10 -2.07
N THR A 32 -4.04 12.16 -0.81
CA THR A 32 -4.44 13.42 -0.15
C THR A 32 -3.26 14.40 -0.14
N LEU A 33 -2.05 13.87 0.00
CA LEU A 33 -0.79 14.55 -0.31
C LEU A 33 -0.23 13.98 -1.62
N PRO A 34 -0.51 14.61 -2.78
CA PRO A 34 -0.11 14.07 -4.06
C PRO A 34 1.41 14.13 -4.30
N PRO A 35 1.94 13.33 -5.23
CA PRO A 35 3.35 13.37 -5.63
C PRO A 35 3.84 14.78 -5.93
N GLY A 36 5.05 15.11 -5.47
CA GLY A 36 5.65 16.43 -5.64
C GLY A 36 5.16 17.50 -4.66
N SER A 37 4.14 17.21 -3.83
CA SER A 37 3.67 18.17 -2.82
C SER A 37 4.77 18.52 -1.83
N PRO A 38 4.95 19.81 -1.47
CA PRO A 38 5.91 20.23 -0.47
C PRO A 38 5.48 19.72 0.92
N VAL A 39 6.47 19.27 1.70
CA VAL A 39 6.29 18.80 3.07
C VAL A 39 7.06 19.75 3.99
N ASP A 40 6.34 20.70 4.61
CA ASP A 40 6.93 21.71 5.48
C ASP A 40 6.90 21.29 6.95
N GLU A 41 8.09 21.12 7.56
CA GLU A 41 8.23 20.72 8.97
C GLU A 41 7.55 21.69 9.94
N VAL A 42 7.51 23.00 9.64
CA VAL A 42 6.93 24.00 10.51
C VAL A 42 5.41 23.92 10.47
N ALA A 43 4.84 23.89 9.27
CA ALA A 43 3.41 23.75 9.08
C ALA A 43 2.88 22.43 9.68
N LEU A 44 3.64 21.35 9.53
CA LEU A 44 3.29 20.05 10.14
C LEU A 44 3.38 20.09 11.68
N ALA A 45 4.39 20.74 12.24
CA ALA A 45 4.52 20.90 13.69
C ALA A 45 3.32 21.68 14.27
N GLU A 46 2.87 22.72 13.61
CA GLU A 46 1.66 23.47 13.96
C GLU A 46 0.40 22.60 13.82
N ARG A 47 0.22 21.94 12.67
CA ARG A 47 -0.92 21.06 12.40
C ARG A 47 -1.10 19.94 13.43
N PHE A 48 -0.01 19.31 13.84
CA PHE A 48 -0.04 18.22 14.82
C PHE A 48 0.06 18.70 16.27
N ALA A 49 0.16 19.99 16.52
CA ALA A 49 0.42 20.60 17.84
C ALA A 49 1.62 19.94 18.55
N MET A 50 2.75 19.81 17.84
CA MET A 50 3.98 19.16 18.29
C MET A 50 5.20 20.07 18.05
N SER A 51 6.33 19.74 18.72
CA SER A 51 7.63 20.30 18.32
C SER A 51 8.09 19.73 16.96
N ARG A 52 9.09 20.36 16.35
CA ARG A 52 9.62 19.93 15.04
C ARG A 52 10.36 18.57 15.11
N THR A 53 10.89 18.19 16.28
CA THR A 53 11.67 16.95 16.41
C THR A 53 10.88 15.69 16.05
N PRO A 54 9.68 15.40 16.62
CA PRO A 54 8.90 14.22 16.22
C PRO A 54 8.45 14.26 14.76
N ILE A 55 8.21 15.44 14.19
CA ILE A 55 7.89 15.58 12.76
C ILE A 55 9.09 15.15 11.91
N ARG A 56 10.29 15.66 12.22
CA ARG A 56 11.52 15.29 11.49
C ARG A 56 11.81 13.80 11.59
N GLU A 57 11.64 13.18 12.76
CA GLU A 57 11.80 11.73 12.92
C GLU A 57 10.80 10.93 12.07
N ALA A 58 9.55 11.39 11.99
CA ALA A 58 8.55 10.80 11.13
C ALA A 58 8.91 10.92 9.65
N LEU A 59 9.40 12.10 9.22
CA LEU A 59 9.84 12.34 7.84
C LEU A 59 11.05 11.50 7.45
N VAL A 60 12.05 11.36 8.33
CA VAL A 60 13.20 10.46 8.10
C VAL A 60 12.74 9.01 7.88
N ARG A 61 11.75 8.57 8.63
CA ARG A 61 11.18 7.23 8.45
C ARG A 61 10.46 7.10 7.10
N LEU A 62 9.64 8.09 6.73
CA LEU A 62 8.95 8.12 5.42
C LEU A 62 9.95 8.18 4.25
N GLU A 63 11.07 8.88 4.41
CA GLU A 63 12.16 8.93 3.43
C GLU A 63 12.83 7.55 3.28
N GLY A 64 13.06 6.85 4.39
CA GLY A 64 13.56 5.46 4.38
C GLY A 64 12.62 4.48 3.66
N GLU A 65 11.32 4.78 3.61
CA GLU A 65 10.31 4.01 2.88
C GLU A 65 10.13 4.49 1.42
N GLY A 66 10.79 5.59 1.02
CA GLY A 66 10.69 6.16 -0.32
C GLY A 66 9.39 6.94 -0.57
N LEU A 67 8.65 7.32 0.49
CA LEU A 67 7.40 8.08 0.40
C LEU A 67 7.60 9.58 0.33
N VAL A 68 8.70 10.09 0.87
CA VAL A 68 9.17 11.47 0.71
C VAL A 68 10.62 11.48 0.23
N THR A 69 11.06 12.58 -0.33
CA THR A 69 12.45 12.78 -0.76
C THR A 69 12.93 14.19 -0.42
N THR A 70 14.19 14.30 -0.04
CA THR A 70 14.84 15.58 0.20
C THR A 70 15.52 16.05 -1.08
N LEU A 71 15.13 17.21 -1.58
CA LEU A 71 15.69 17.82 -2.78
C LEU A 71 17.07 18.47 -2.49
N PRO A 72 17.89 18.78 -3.52
CA PRO A 72 19.20 19.41 -3.34
C PRO A 72 19.16 20.76 -2.59
N ASN A 73 18.05 21.50 -2.68
CA ASN A 73 17.79 22.74 -1.93
C ASN A 73 17.36 22.51 -0.48
N ARG A 74 17.39 21.26 0.00
CA ARG A 74 16.98 20.79 1.34
C ARG A 74 15.48 20.91 1.63
N SER A 75 14.63 21.15 0.64
CA SER A 75 13.18 21.01 0.83
C SER A 75 12.78 19.55 0.75
N THR A 76 11.81 19.14 1.57
CA THR A 76 11.21 17.80 1.52
C THR A 76 9.95 17.86 0.70
N VAL A 77 9.76 16.88 -0.18
CA VAL A 77 8.54 16.72 -0.99
C VAL A 77 8.05 15.29 -0.94
N VAL A 78 6.78 15.08 -1.21
CA VAL A 78 6.23 13.74 -1.46
C VAL A 78 6.94 13.17 -2.70
N ALA A 79 7.45 11.95 -2.59
CA ALA A 79 8.18 11.31 -3.68
C ALA A 79 7.29 11.12 -4.92
N ASN A 80 7.83 11.42 -6.09
CA ASN A 80 7.14 11.16 -7.35
C ASN A 80 7.02 9.65 -7.61
N ILE A 81 6.04 9.27 -8.43
CA ILE A 81 5.98 7.92 -8.99
C ILE A 81 7.05 7.82 -10.07
N ASP A 82 7.89 6.82 -9.99
CA ASP A 82 9.00 6.62 -10.93
C ASP A 82 8.52 5.91 -12.20
N PHE A 83 7.83 6.65 -13.06
CA PHE A 83 7.31 6.11 -14.33
C PHE A 83 8.39 5.49 -15.23
N PRO A 84 9.61 6.05 -15.39
CA PRO A 84 10.68 5.43 -16.16
C PRO A 84 11.04 4.02 -15.71
N ASN A 85 10.97 3.72 -14.41
CA ASN A 85 11.29 2.43 -13.84
C ASN A 85 10.07 1.54 -13.55
N LEU A 86 8.89 1.92 -14.01
CA LEU A 86 7.63 1.22 -13.70
C LEU A 86 7.66 -0.26 -14.13
N ASN A 87 8.31 -0.60 -15.23
CA ASN A 87 8.46 -2.00 -15.66
C ASN A 87 9.28 -2.82 -14.64
N ALA A 88 10.39 -2.27 -14.14
CA ALA A 88 11.20 -2.93 -13.12
C ALA A 88 10.43 -3.10 -11.79
N PHE A 89 9.59 -2.11 -11.44
CA PHE A 89 8.67 -2.22 -10.31
C PHE A 89 7.67 -3.37 -10.51
N PHE A 90 7.03 -3.48 -11.67
CA PHE A 90 6.09 -4.56 -11.98
C PHE A 90 6.75 -5.93 -11.98
N ASP A 91 7.97 -6.05 -12.49
CA ASP A 91 8.74 -7.29 -12.46
C ASP A 91 9.00 -7.75 -11.01
N ALA A 92 9.44 -6.82 -10.16
CA ALA A 92 9.68 -7.10 -8.73
C ALA A 92 8.37 -7.44 -8.01
N LEU A 93 7.29 -6.71 -8.26
CA LEU A 93 5.97 -6.96 -7.69
C LEU A 93 5.45 -8.34 -8.07
N THR A 94 5.48 -8.69 -9.37
CA THR A 94 5.07 -10.01 -9.88
C THR A 94 5.87 -11.14 -9.24
N LEU A 95 7.18 -10.96 -9.11
CA LEU A 95 8.03 -11.95 -8.43
C LEU A 95 7.60 -12.14 -6.97
N MET A 96 7.28 -11.06 -6.26
CA MET A 96 6.85 -11.14 -4.86
C MET A 96 5.47 -11.80 -4.72
N TYR A 97 4.51 -11.50 -5.57
CA TYR A 97 3.23 -12.23 -5.61
C TYR A 97 3.46 -13.74 -5.69
N ARG A 98 4.29 -14.17 -6.63
CA ARG A 98 4.58 -15.60 -6.88
C ARG A 98 5.27 -16.27 -5.70
N VAL A 99 6.39 -15.70 -5.24
CA VAL A 99 7.19 -16.35 -4.21
C VAL A 99 6.48 -16.38 -2.85
N THR A 100 5.77 -15.31 -2.46
CA THR A 100 5.07 -15.28 -1.17
C THR A 100 3.88 -16.23 -1.14
N THR A 101 3.12 -16.33 -2.25
CA THR A 101 1.99 -17.26 -2.36
C THR A 101 2.42 -18.71 -2.34
N ARG A 102 3.54 -19.05 -3.01
CA ARG A 102 4.16 -20.39 -2.95
C ARG A 102 4.58 -20.77 -1.53
N LEU A 103 5.28 -19.85 -0.85
CA LEU A 103 5.72 -20.08 0.52
C LEU A 103 4.54 -20.20 1.50
N ALA A 104 3.48 -19.43 1.31
CA ALA A 104 2.26 -19.57 2.10
C ALA A 104 1.65 -20.98 1.93
N ALA A 105 1.58 -21.50 0.70
CA ALA A 105 1.11 -22.87 0.47
C ALA A 105 1.97 -23.90 1.20
N GLU A 106 3.28 -23.67 1.23
CA GLU A 106 4.24 -24.62 1.84
C GLU A 106 4.19 -24.57 3.38
N PHE A 107 4.09 -23.37 3.99
CA PHE A 107 4.37 -23.17 5.41
C PHE A 107 3.19 -22.73 6.28
N HIS A 108 2.05 -22.36 5.72
CA HIS A 108 0.95 -21.81 6.52
C HIS A 108 0.46 -22.78 7.59
N THR A 109 0.06 -22.23 8.74
CA THR A 109 -0.69 -22.91 9.80
C THR A 109 -2.20 -22.69 9.60
N PRO A 110 -3.04 -23.50 10.26
CA PRO A 110 -4.49 -23.28 10.24
C PRO A 110 -4.92 -21.87 10.72
N GLY A 111 -4.21 -21.31 11.71
CA GLY A 111 -4.50 -19.96 12.21
C GLY A 111 -4.13 -18.87 11.21
N GLU A 112 -3.00 -19.00 10.52
CA GLU A 112 -2.60 -18.09 9.44
C GLU A 112 -3.58 -18.18 8.26
N MET A 113 -4.04 -19.37 7.90
CA MET A 113 -5.06 -19.54 6.86
C MET A 113 -6.38 -18.85 7.24
N GLN A 114 -6.81 -18.93 8.49
CA GLN A 114 -7.99 -18.20 8.97
C GLN A 114 -7.82 -16.69 8.88
N ASN A 115 -6.61 -16.16 9.19
CA ASN A 115 -6.31 -14.74 9.01
C ASN A 115 -6.40 -14.33 7.53
N ILE A 116 -5.83 -15.09 6.61
CA ILE A 116 -5.90 -14.81 5.17
C ILE A 116 -7.36 -14.79 4.69
N LEU A 117 -8.18 -15.77 5.12
CA LEU A 117 -9.61 -15.81 4.81
C LEU A 117 -10.37 -14.59 5.36
N ALA A 118 -10.04 -14.14 6.57
CA ALA A 118 -10.65 -12.94 7.15
C ALA A 118 -10.30 -11.67 6.32
N ARG A 119 -9.04 -11.52 5.87
CA ARG A 119 -8.65 -10.40 4.99
C ARG A 119 -9.38 -10.44 3.65
N GLN A 120 -9.59 -11.62 3.07
CA GLN A 120 -10.40 -11.76 1.85
C GLN A 120 -11.86 -11.35 2.07
N ALA A 121 -12.45 -11.71 3.21
CA ALA A 121 -13.82 -11.30 3.54
C ALA A 121 -13.93 -9.76 3.71
N ASP A 122 -12.92 -9.12 4.31
CA ASP A 122 -12.83 -7.66 4.41
C ASP A 122 -12.78 -7.02 3.01
N PHE A 123 -11.98 -7.58 2.10
CA PHE A 123 -11.88 -7.12 0.71
C PHE A 123 -13.21 -7.29 -0.04
N ALA A 124 -13.83 -8.46 0.03
CA ALA A 124 -15.13 -8.72 -0.61
C ALA A 124 -16.23 -7.77 -0.09
N THR A 125 -16.20 -7.44 1.20
CA THR A 125 -17.10 -6.47 1.80
C THR A 125 -16.87 -5.06 1.23
N ALA A 126 -15.61 -4.62 1.10
CA ALA A 126 -15.27 -3.33 0.53
C ALA A 126 -15.72 -3.23 -0.95
N VAL A 127 -15.53 -4.31 -1.72
CA VAL A 127 -16.02 -4.41 -3.11
C VAL A 127 -17.54 -4.28 -3.17
N ALA A 128 -18.27 -5.01 -2.33
CA ALA A 128 -19.74 -4.97 -2.31
C ALA A 128 -20.28 -3.57 -1.92
N GLN A 129 -19.53 -2.80 -1.14
CA GLN A 129 -19.86 -1.44 -0.73
C GLN A 129 -19.45 -0.37 -1.76
N GLY A 130 -18.64 -0.71 -2.76
CA GLY A 130 -18.04 0.23 -3.71
C GLY A 130 -17.07 1.21 -3.04
N ASP A 131 -16.48 0.84 -1.89
CA ASP A 131 -15.53 1.66 -1.16
C ASP A 131 -14.11 1.45 -1.72
N GLU A 132 -13.75 2.25 -2.72
CA GLU A 132 -12.48 2.14 -3.43
C GLU A 132 -11.26 2.26 -2.50
N GLN A 133 -11.31 3.17 -1.52
CA GLN A 133 -10.19 3.36 -0.59
C GLN A 133 -9.98 2.13 0.27
N ARG A 134 -11.09 1.58 0.78
CA ARG A 134 -11.05 0.37 1.59
C ARG A 134 -10.66 -0.86 0.77
N MET A 135 -11.08 -0.94 -0.49
CA MET A 135 -10.67 -2.00 -1.41
C MET A 135 -9.15 -2.05 -1.57
N ILE A 136 -8.48 -0.90 -1.82
CA ILE A 136 -7.03 -0.83 -1.95
C ILE A 136 -6.34 -1.32 -0.67
N THR A 137 -6.82 -0.87 0.48
CA THR A 137 -6.25 -1.23 1.78
C THR A 137 -6.46 -2.71 2.09
N CYS A 138 -7.67 -3.23 1.93
CA CYS A 138 -8.00 -4.64 2.17
C CYS A 138 -7.27 -5.58 1.20
N ASN A 139 -7.11 -5.19 -0.07
CA ASN A 139 -6.31 -5.93 -1.05
C ASN A 139 -4.85 -6.06 -0.59
N ARG A 140 -4.25 -4.94 -0.18
CA ARG A 140 -2.90 -4.94 0.37
C ARG A 140 -2.79 -5.86 1.59
N ASP A 141 -3.71 -5.77 2.54
CA ASP A 141 -3.69 -6.54 3.78
C ASP A 141 -3.90 -8.05 3.53
N PHE A 142 -4.69 -8.42 2.53
CA PHE A 142 -4.82 -9.79 2.06
C PHE A 142 -3.48 -10.36 1.58
N HIS A 143 -2.77 -9.65 0.71
CA HIS A 143 -1.49 -10.12 0.19
C HIS A 143 -0.37 -10.10 1.24
N VAL A 144 -0.41 -9.17 2.18
CA VAL A 144 0.51 -9.16 3.33
C VAL A 144 0.27 -10.37 4.23
N ALA A 145 -0.98 -10.72 4.52
CA ALA A 145 -1.28 -11.92 5.32
C ALA A 145 -0.79 -13.21 4.64
N ILE A 146 -0.86 -13.30 3.30
CA ILE A 146 -0.25 -14.40 2.54
C ILE A 146 1.28 -14.40 2.74
N ALA A 147 1.93 -13.25 2.63
CA ALA A 147 3.38 -13.15 2.79
C ALA A 147 3.85 -13.49 4.22
N GLU A 148 3.06 -13.12 5.23
CA GLU A 148 3.30 -13.49 6.64
C GLU A 148 3.29 -15.01 6.82
N ALA A 149 2.28 -15.68 6.23
CA ALA A 149 2.17 -17.14 6.26
C ALA A 149 3.33 -17.86 5.54
N GLY A 150 4.00 -17.17 4.62
CA GLY A 150 5.22 -17.65 3.95
C GLY A 150 6.48 -17.63 4.82
N ARG A 151 6.45 -17.01 6.01
CA ARG A 151 7.49 -17.01 7.05
C ARG A 151 8.88 -16.54 6.63
N ASN A 152 8.98 -15.75 5.57
CA ASN A 152 10.21 -15.11 5.16
C ASN A 152 10.13 -13.60 5.42
N PRO A 153 10.77 -13.08 6.50
CA PRO A 153 10.65 -11.68 6.87
C PRO A 153 11.24 -10.72 5.83
N TYR A 154 12.21 -11.16 5.03
CA TYR A 154 12.78 -10.34 3.96
C TYR A 154 11.80 -10.17 2.81
N TYR A 155 11.14 -11.24 2.38
CA TYR A 155 10.11 -11.15 1.34
C TYR A 155 8.89 -10.38 1.83
N LEU A 156 8.46 -10.59 3.07
CA LEU A 156 7.37 -9.82 3.68
C LEU A 156 7.67 -8.32 3.65
N GLN A 157 8.85 -7.91 4.10
CA GLN A 157 9.23 -6.50 4.16
C GLN A 157 9.29 -5.87 2.75
N LEU A 158 9.93 -6.56 1.80
CA LEU A 158 10.01 -6.10 0.42
C LEU A 158 8.62 -6.03 -0.23
N PHE A 159 7.82 -7.08 -0.08
CA PHE A 159 6.50 -7.14 -0.68
C PHE A 159 5.53 -6.08 -0.10
N ALA A 160 5.51 -5.91 1.22
CA ALA A 160 4.71 -4.88 1.86
C ALA A 160 5.06 -3.46 1.33
N ARG A 161 6.37 -3.18 1.14
CA ARG A 161 6.82 -1.91 0.54
C ARG A 161 6.34 -1.75 -0.90
N LEU A 162 6.48 -2.79 -1.74
CA LEU A 162 6.01 -2.76 -3.14
C LEU A 162 4.49 -2.59 -3.22
N LEU A 163 3.74 -3.27 -2.35
CA LEU A 163 2.29 -3.12 -2.26
C LEU A 163 1.88 -1.70 -1.86
N ASP A 164 2.60 -1.08 -0.92
CA ASP A 164 2.34 0.30 -0.50
C ASP A 164 2.66 1.31 -1.62
N GLU A 165 3.75 1.13 -2.34
CA GLU A 165 4.06 1.92 -3.54
C GLU A 165 3.00 1.71 -4.63
N GLY A 166 2.58 0.46 -4.83
CA GLY A 166 1.52 0.09 -5.77
C GLY A 166 0.16 0.72 -5.45
N ARG A 167 -0.17 1.01 -4.18
CA ARG A 167 -1.43 1.69 -3.80
C ARG A 167 -1.61 3.02 -4.52
N ARG A 168 -0.54 3.81 -4.65
CA ARG A 168 -0.57 5.11 -5.34
C ARG A 168 -0.84 4.95 -6.84
N ILE A 169 -0.23 3.94 -7.45
CA ILE A 169 -0.40 3.61 -8.87
C ILE A 169 -1.82 3.08 -9.13
N LEU A 170 -2.30 2.16 -8.29
CA LEU A 170 -3.65 1.62 -8.38
C LEU A 170 -4.71 2.73 -8.27
N ARG A 171 -4.50 3.70 -7.38
CA ARG A 171 -5.42 4.81 -7.18
C ARG A 171 -5.51 5.72 -8.40
N LEU A 172 -4.40 5.95 -9.08
CA LEU A 172 -4.35 6.82 -10.27
C LEU A 172 -4.90 6.12 -11.53
N TYR A 173 -4.59 4.83 -11.71
CA TYR A 173 -4.76 4.19 -13.00
C TYR A 173 -5.67 2.96 -13.01
N TYR A 174 -6.01 2.41 -11.88
CA TYR A 174 -6.80 1.19 -11.80
C TYR A 174 -8.23 1.48 -11.34
N TYR A 175 -8.38 2.13 -10.19
CA TYR A 175 -9.68 2.36 -9.58
C TYR A 175 -10.57 3.40 -10.28
N PRO A 176 -10.07 4.43 -10.98
CA PRO A 176 -10.94 5.31 -11.76
C PRO A 176 -11.76 4.59 -12.83
N THR A 177 -11.37 3.36 -13.21
CA THR A 177 -12.09 2.50 -14.15
C THR A 177 -12.99 1.47 -13.48
N PHE A 178 -12.99 1.43 -12.15
CA PHE A 178 -13.79 0.51 -11.39
C PHE A 178 -15.28 0.81 -11.55
N GLN A 179 -16.04 -0.18 -12.01
CA GLN A 179 -17.49 -0.07 -12.13
C GLN A 179 -18.15 -1.06 -11.15
N PRO A 180 -18.87 -0.58 -10.10
CA PRO A 180 -19.50 -1.43 -9.09
C PRO A 180 -20.50 -2.46 -9.66
N SER A 181 -21.01 -2.20 -10.87
CA SER A 181 -22.03 -3.06 -11.53
C SER A 181 -21.48 -4.24 -12.29
N LEU A 182 -20.15 -4.35 -12.48
CA LEU A 182 -19.54 -5.46 -13.21
C LEU A 182 -19.09 -6.57 -12.25
N PRO A 183 -19.11 -7.84 -12.69
CA PRO A 183 -18.47 -8.92 -11.94
C PRO A 183 -16.99 -8.56 -11.69
N HIS A 184 -16.57 -8.65 -10.43
CA HIS A 184 -15.20 -8.31 -10.07
C HIS A 184 -14.33 -9.57 -10.13
N PRO A 185 -13.52 -9.73 -11.19
CA PRO A 185 -12.67 -10.91 -11.37
C PRO A 185 -11.71 -11.12 -10.20
N TYR A 186 -11.32 -10.05 -9.52
CA TYR A 186 -10.37 -10.10 -8.38
C TYR A 186 -10.86 -10.94 -7.21
N ILE A 187 -12.16 -10.93 -6.89
CA ILE A 187 -12.72 -11.77 -5.82
C ILE A 187 -12.52 -13.24 -6.20
N THR A 188 -12.87 -13.62 -7.42
CA THR A 188 -12.73 -14.99 -7.92
C THR A 188 -11.27 -15.41 -8.03
N GLU A 189 -10.37 -14.50 -8.42
CA GLU A 189 -8.94 -14.76 -8.48
C GLU A 189 -8.36 -15.00 -7.08
N HIS A 190 -8.73 -14.17 -6.10
CA HIS A 190 -8.33 -14.35 -4.70
C HIS A 190 -8.86 -15.67 -4.12
N GLU A 191 -10.11 -16.03 -4.41
CA GLU A 191 -10.69 -17.31 -4.00
C GLU A 191 -9.94 -18.50 -4.59
N ALA A 192 -9.54 -18.41 -5.86
CA ALA A 192 -8.71 -19.45 -6.49
C ALA A 192 -7.32 -19.57 -5.84
N ILE A 193 -6.68 -18.43 -5.52
CA ILE A 193 -5.40 -18.40 -4.80
C ILE A 193 -5.58 -19.04 -3.41
N LEU A 194 -6.62 -18.68 -2.67
CA LEU A 194 -6.93 -19.25 -1.36
C LEU A 194 -7.11 -20.77 -1.42
N ALA A 195 -7.86 -21.26 -2.40
CA ALA A 195 -8.08 -22.69 -2.59
C ALA A 195 -6.76 -23.44 -2.86
N ALA A 196 -5.89 -22.85 -3.69
CA ALA A 196 -4.57 -23.43 -3.98
C ALA A 196 -3.64 -23.41 -2.75
N ILE A 197 -3.64 -22.33 -1.94
CA ILE A 197 -2.88 -22.29 -0.68
C ILE A 197 -3.39 -23.36 0.29
N ALA A 198 -4.71 -23.46 0.48
CA ALA A 198 -5.33 -24.45 1.37
C ALA A 198 -5.01 -25.89 0.94
N ALA A 199 -4.99 -26.13 -0.38
CA ALA A 199 -4.62 -27.44 -0.95
C ALA A 199 -3.11 -27.71 -0.92
N ARG A 200 -2.27 -26.74 -0.52
CA ARG A 200 -0.80 -26.81 -0.56
C ARG A 200 -0.25 -27.08 -1.97
N ASP A 201 -0.99 -26.66 -3.02
CA ASP A 201 -0.55 -26.78 -4.40
C ASP A 201 0.37 -25.61 -4.79
N VAL A 202 1.66 -25.77 -4.48
CA VAL A 202 2.70 -24.75 -4.75
C VAL A 202 2.78 -24.39 -6.23
N GLY A 203 2.57 -25.36 -7.12
CA GLY A 203 2.61 -25.14 -8.57
C GLY A 203 1.42 -24.30 -9.06
N GLN A 204 0.22 -24.58 -8.55
CA GLN A 204 -0.98 -23.80 -8.84
C GLN A 204 -0.88 -22.39 -8.24
N CYS A 205 -0.36 -22.27 -7.02
CA CYS A 205 -0.10 -20.97 -6.38
C CYS A 205 0.80 -20.09 -7.24
N ASP A 206 1.88 -20.62 -7.80
CA ASP A 206 2.79 -19.86 -8.67
C ASP A 206 2.08 -19.34 -9.93
N ARG A 207 1.28 -20.20 -10.59
CA ARG A 207 0.53 -19.83 -11.82
C ARG A 207 -0.52 -18.75 -11.51
N LEU A 208 -1.37 -18.98 -10.50
CA LEU A 208 -2.46 -18.06 -10.16
C LEU A 208 -1.94 -16.71 -9.69
N ALA A 209 -0.87 -16.68 -8.88
CA ALA A 209 -0.24 -15.44 -8.45
C ALA A 209 0.37 -14.66 -9.61
N LYS A 210 0.96 -15.35 -10.59
CA LYS A 210 1.45 -14.72 -11.81
C LYS A 210 0.31 -14.12 -12.63
N ASP A 211 -0.74 -14.90 -12.89
CA ASP A 211 -1.88 -14.47 -13.70
C ASP A 211 -2.59 -13.26 -13.10
N HIS A 212 -2.77 -13.27 -11.77
CA HIS A 212 -3.30 -12.16 -10.99
C HIS A 212 -2.45 -10.88 -11.13
N ALA A 213 -1.13 -10.98 -10.94
CA ALA A 213 -0.22 -9.85 -11.11
C ALA A 213 -0.22 -9.33 -12.56
N ASP A 214 -0.14 -10.21 -13.56
CA ASP A 214 -0.15 -9.85 -14.97
C ASP A 214 -1.44 -9.11 -15.37
N GLN A 215 -2.58 -9.46 -14.79
CA GLN A 215 -3.85 -8.79 -15.07
C GLN A 215 -3.81 -7.34 -14.57
N ILE A 216 -3.37 -7.12 -13.32
CA ILE A 216 -3.24 -5.79 -12.73
C ILE A 216 -2.26 -4.93 -13.54
N VAL A 217 -1.11 -5.49 -13.89
CA VAL A 217 -0.08 -4.80 -14.67
C VAL A 217 -0.61 -4.37 -16.03
N ARG A 218 -1.26 -5.28 -16.77
CA ARG A 218 -1.86 -4.95 -18.09
C ARG A 218 -2.88 -3.83 -17.97
N GLN A 219 -3.75 -3.87 -16.98
CA GLN A 219 -4.77 -2.84 -16.80
C GLN A 219 -4.16 -1.46 -16.51
N ILE A 220 -3.14 -1.40 -15.65
CA ILE A 220 -2.41 -0.15 -15.36
C ILE A 220 -1.72 0.36 -16.63
N GLN A 221 -1.03 -0.49 -17.38
CA GLN A 221 -0.34 -0.12 -18.62
C GLN A 221 -1.32 0.42 -19.68
N ASP A 222 -2.49 -0.22 -19.85
CA ASP A 222 -3.54 0.23 -20.76
C ASP A 222 -4.08 1.60 -20.37
N MET A 223 -4.22 1.88 -19.07
CA MET A 223 -4.68 3.19 -18.59
C MET A 223 -3.64 4.28 -18.81
N ILE A 224 -2.38 4.03 -18.49
CA ILE A 224 -1.27 4.97 -18.75
C ILE A 224 -1.19 5.27 -20.26
N ALA A 225 -1.33 4.26 -21.11
CA ALA A 225 -1.31 4.44 -22.55
C ALA A 225 -2.48 5.28 -23.08
N ARG A 226 -3.65 5.23 -22.44
CA ARG A 226 -4.82 6.07 -22.77
C ARG A 226 -4.61 7.51 -22.30
N ASP A 227 -4.10 7.69 -21.11
CA ASP A 227 -3.84 9.01 -20.51
C ASP A 227 -2.84 9.80 -21.36
N CYS A 228 -1.72 9.17 -21.75
CA CYS A 228 -0.72 9.77 -22.65
C CYS A 228 -1.26 10.17 -24.04
N ARG A 229 -2.40 9.61 -24.49
CA ARG A 229 -3.03 9.98 -25.78
C ARG A 229 -3.99 11.16 -25.66
N GLN A 230 -4.53 11.43 -24.47
CA GLN A 230 -5.45 12.56 -24.25
C GLN A 230 -4.73 13.91 -24.21
N ASP A 231 -3.43 13.91 -23.91
CA ASP A 231 -2.60 15.13 -23.84
C ASP A 231 -2.00 15.56 -25.20
N ILE A 232 -2.32 14.89 -26.31
CA ILE A 232 -1.89 15.31 -27.66
C ILE A 232 -3.03 16.15 -28.27
N PRO A 233 -2.92 17.49 -28.30
CA PRO A 233 -3.86 18.31 -29.05
C PRO A 233 -3.69 18.01 -30.54
N LEU A 234 -4.77 17.56 -31.19
CA LEU A 234 -4.85 17.42 -32.64
C LEU A 234 -4.98 18.78 -33.31
#